data_de560c4077a2f66da760d6cbd2cc2364
#
_entry.id   de560c4077a2f66da760d6cbd2cc2364
#
_cell.length_a   1.000
_cell.length_b   1.000
_cell.length_c   1.000
_cell.angle_alpha   90.00
_cell.angle_beta   90.00
_cell.angle_gamma   90.00
#
_symmetry.space_group_name_H-M   'P 1'
#
loop_
_entity.id
_entity.type
_entity.pdbx_description
1 polymer ?
#
loop_
_entity_poly.entity_id
_entity_poly.type
_entity_poly.pdbx_seq_one_letter_code
_entity_poly.pdbx_strand_id
1 'polypeptide(L)'
;MESLKELYRIGSGPSSSHTMGPKRAAERFAERCRDVDAYRVTLYGSLAATGKGHLTDVAILSVLEPAAPTRIVWKPEVVLPFHPNGMLFEGLKGDEVVDSWTIYSVGGGALANEASRLETPRSIYPLSTISEIKEWCYHEGKTFWEYVSDCEGPEIWDYLDTVWETMCATIQRGLNNDGVLPGGLKVARKASTYWVKSKSYTDSLSSRAKIYAYALATSEENASGGTVVTAPTCGSSGVMPAVLYHLSTSRNFLRIRILRALATAGLFGNVAKTNSSISGAEVGCQGEVGVACAMAAAAACQLFGGTPSQIEYAAEMGLEHHLGLTCDPVCGLVQVPCIERNAIAAARAFSPTARTW
;
A
#
# COMPACT_ATOMS: atom_id res chain seq x y z
N MET A 1 6.93 11.53 13.20
CA MET A 1 6.51 10.46 12.26
C MET A 1 7.64 10.15 11.28
N GLU A 2 7.64 8.95 10.67
CA GLU A 2 8.61 8.54 9.65
C GLU A 2 8.44 9.31 8.32
N SER A 3 9.41 9.15 7.40
CA SER A 3 9.30 9.68 6.03
C SER A 3 8.13 9.07 5.26
N LEU A 4 7.53 9.82 4.32
CA LEU A 4 6.54 9.31 3.38
C LEU A 4 7.10 8.20 2.47
N LYS A 5 8.43 8.10 2.32
CA LYS A 5 9.10 6.99 1.64
C LYS A 5 8.82 5.65 2.33
N GLU A 6 8.51 5.68 3.63
CA GLU A 6 8.15 4.50 4.43
C GLU A 6 6.64 4.18 4.41
N LEU A 7 5.84 5.05 3.82
CA LEU A 7 4.41 4.84 3.56
C LEU A 7 4.17 4.40 2.11
N TYR A 8 4.69 5.19 1.16
CA TYR A 8 4.62 4.89 -0.26
C TYR A 8 5.77 3.97 -0.67
N ARG A 9 5.57 2.68 -0.65
CA ARG A 9 6.57 1.71 -1.10
C ARG A 9 6.19 1.13 -2.45
N ILE A 10 7.14 1.10 -3.37
CA ILE A 10 6.99 0.47 -4.68
C ILE A 10 7.42 -0.99 -4.57
N GLY A 11 6.58 -1.91 -5.02
CA GLY A 11 6.92 -3.34 -4.98
C GLY A 11 5.80 -4.23 -5.52
N SER A 12 6.03 -5.54 -5.44
CA SER A 12 5.09 -6.53 -5.94
C SER A 12 3.97 -6.82 -4.93
N GLY A 13 2.71 -6.87 -5.43
CA GLY A 13 1.59 -7.38 -4.65
C GLY A 13 1.66 -8.90 -4.43
N PRO A 14 0.60 -9.48 -3.83
CA PRO A 14 -0.65 -8.84 -3.44
C PRO A 14 -0.65 -8.22 -2.04
N SER A 15 0.35 -8.47 -1.20
CA SER A 15 0.36 -8.05 0.20
C SER A 15 1.65 -7.35 0.60
N SER A 16 1.55 -6.20 1.26
CA SER A 16 2.73 -5.51 1.78
C SER A 16 3.44 -6.32 2.88
N SER A 17 2.70 -6.97 3.77
CA SER A 17 3.28 -7.77 4.87
C SER A 17 3.64 -9.20 4.46
N HIS A 18 2.91 -9.82 3.54
CA HIS A 18 3.10 -11.24 3.17
C HIS A 18 3.87 -11.43 1.85
N THR A 19 4.06 -10.37 1.07
CA THR A 19 4.80 -10.43 -0.21
C THR A 19 6.00 -9.49 -0.22
N MET A 20 5.77 -8.16 -0.08
CA MET A 20 6.86 -7.17 -0.13
C MET A 20 7.85 -7.33 1.03
N GLY A 21 7.36 -7.51 2.26
CA GLY A 21 8.21 -7.72 3.43
C GLY A 21 9.12 -8.94 3.28
N PRO A 22 8.57 -10.14 3.02
CA PRO A 22 9.36 -11.34 2.76
C PRO A 22 10.35 -11.20 1.60
N LYS A 23 9.97 -10.55 0.49
CA LYS A 23 10.87 -10.29 -0.63
C LYS A 23 12.06 -9.42 -0.21
N ARG A 24 11.81 -8.30 0.48
CA ARG A 24 12.87 -7.42 1.01
C ARG A 24 13.77 -8.14 2.03
N ALA A 25 13.20 -9.04 2.84
CA ALA A 25 13.99 -9.86 3.74
C ALA A 25 14.92 -10.81 2.98
N ALA A 26 14.41 -11.45 1.93
CA ALA A 26 15.21 -12.31 1.07
C ALA A 26 16.34 -11.53 0.36
N GLU A 27 16.04 -10.33 -0.17
CA GLU A 27 17.05 -9.44 -0.79
C GLU A 27 18.18 -9.10 0.19
N ARG A 28 17.85 -8.68 1.41
CA ARG A 28 18.84 -8.37 2.45
C ARG A 28 19.64 -9.60 2.88
N PHE A 29 19.01 -10.75 2.96
CA PHE A 29 19.71 -11.98 3.33
C PHE A 29 20.62 -12.47 2.22
N ALA A 30 20.20 -12.39 0.95
CA ALA A 30 21.04 -12.71 -0.21
C ALA A 30 22.30 -11.83 -0.30
N GLU A 31 22.16 -10.54 0.03
CA GLU A 31 23.32 -9.61 0.08
C GLU A 31 24.33 -10.00 1.16
N ARG A 32 23.84 -10.46 2.31
CA ARG A 32 24.64 -10.83 3.47
C ARG A 32 25.27 -12.21 3.34
N CYS A 33 24.55 -13.18 2.76
CA CYS A 33 24.91 -14.59 2.73
C CYS A 33 25.02 -15.08 1.29
N ARG A 34 26.14 -14.77 0.62
CA ARG A 34 26.33 -14.98 -0.82
C ARG A 34 26.98 -16.31 -1.22
N ASP A 35 27.83 -16.88 -0.37
CA ASP A 35 28.66 -18.05 -0.69
C ASP A 35 28.11 -19.29 0.02
N VAL A 36 26.99 -19.80 -0.49
CA VAL A 36 26.25 -20.96 0.05
C VAL A 36 25.83 -21.93 -1.04
N ASP A 37 25.66 -23.20 -0.67
CA ASP A 37 25.20 -24.26 -1.56
C ASP A 37 23.67 -24.29 -1.69
N ALA A 38 22.96 -23.84 -0.65
CA ALA A 38 21.50 -23.78 -0.63
C ALA A 38 20.97 -22.80 0.42
N TYR A 39 19.71 -22.36 0.25
CA TYR A 39 18.96 -21.63 1.25
C TYR A 39 17.80 -22.47 1.82
N ARG A 40 17.54 -22.26 3.10
CA ARG A 40 16.33 -22.74 3.75
C ARG A 40 15.60 -21.57 4.40
N VAL A 41 14.32 -21.37 4.07
CA VAL A 41 13.50 -20.31 4.67
C VAL A 41 12.32 -20.94 5.38
N THR A 42 12.25 -20.76 6.69
CA THR A 42 11.12 -21.20 7.50
C THR A 42 10.17 -20.05 7.75
N LEU A 43 8.91 -20.22 7.34
CA LEU A 43 7.82 -19.27 7.57
C LEU A 43 6.99 -19.73 8.76
N TYR A 44 6.60 -18.77 9.60
CA TYR A 44 5.87 -19.02 10.84
C TYR A 44 4.52 -18.33 10.87
N GLY A 45 3.59 -18.82 11.70
CA GLY A 45 2.30 -18.23 12.02
C GLY A 45 1.51 -17.78 10.80
N SER A 46 1.13 -16.51 10.73
CA SER A 46 0.29 -15.96 9.66
C SER A 46 0.95 -16.04 8.26
N LEU A 47 2.27 -15.84 8.17
CA LEU A 47 3.00 -16.00 6.90
C LEU A 47 2.94 -17.41 6.36
N ALA A 48 2.97 -18.43 7.24
CA ALA A 48 2.85 -19.82 6.82
C ALA A 48 1.40 -20.19 6.52
N ALA A 49 0.43 -19.71 7.32
CA ALA A 49 -0.97 -20.07 7.18
C ALA A 49 -1.61 -19.53 5.88
N THR A 50 -1.24 -18.32 5.48
CA THR A 50 -1.84 -17.62 4.33
C THR A 50 -0.86 -17.33 3.18
N GLY A 51 0.41 -17.64 3.37
CA GLY A 51 1.50 -17.23 2.48
C GLY A 51 1.38 -17.73 1.04
N LYS A 52 0.86 -18.93 0.81
CA LYS A 52 0.61 -19.44 -0.55
C LYS A 52 -0.39 -18.57 -1.31
N GLY A 53 -1.44 -18.13 -0.63
CA GLY A 53 -2.44 -17.20 -1.21
C GLY A 53 -1.90 -15.81 -1.48
N HIS A 54 -0.87 -15.41 -0.72
CA HIS A 54 -0.19 -14.13 -0.85
C HIS A 54 1.11 -14.19 -1.68
N LEU A 55 1.39 -15.30 -2.33
CA LEU A 55 2.61 -15.50 -3.15
C LEU A 55 3.91 -15.25 -2.35
N THR A 56 3.92 -15.57 -1.06
CA THR A 56 5.07 -15.34 -0.17
C THR A 56 6.28 -16.17 -0.62
N ASP A 57 6.05 -17.43 -0.93
CA ASP A 57 7.06 -18.35 -1.47
C ASP A 57 7.59 -17.85 -2.83
N VAL A 58 6.70 -17.48 -3.74
CA VAL A 58 7.08 -16.94 -5.06
C VAL A 58 7.97 -15.71 -4.91
N ALA A 59 7.63 -14.81 -3.98
CA ALA A 59 8.40 -13.59 -3.72
C ALA A 59 9.81 -13.90 -3.18
N ILE A 60 9.94 -14.83 -2.24
CA ILE A 60 11.22 -15.26 -1.67
C ILE A 60 12.05 -16.00 -2.71
N LEU A 61 11.46 -16.98 -3.39
CA LEU A 61 12.13 -17.79 -4.40
C LEU A 61 12.62 -16.95 -5.57
N SER A 62 11.88 -15.93 -5.99
CA SER A 62 12.31 -15.01 -7.06
C SER A 62 13.64 -14.29 -6.77
N VAL A 63 14.02 -14.19 -5.50
CA VAL A 63 15.26 -13.54 -5.06
C VAL A 63 16.37 -14.56 -4.79
N LEU A 64 16.08 -15.63 -4.05
CA LEU A 64 17.12 -16.55 -3.56
C LEU A 64 17.46 -17.66 -4.56
N GLU A 65 16.46 -18.20 -5.28
CA GLU A 65 16.65 -19.35 -6.17
C GLU A 65 17.60 -19.10 -7.35
N PRO A 66 17.70 -17.86 -7.90
CA PRO A 66 18.74 -17.55 -8.89
C PRO A 66 20.19 -17.64 -8.38
N ALA A 67 20.39 -17.50 -7.06
CA ALA A 67 21.71 -17.60 -6.43
C ALA A 67 22.04 -19.02 -5.96
N ALA A 68 21.09 -19.73 -5.34
CA ALA A 68 21.26 -21.11 -4.90
C ALA A 68 19.88 -21.78 -4.70
N PRO A 69 19.79 -23.14 -4.81
CA PRO A 69 18.57 -23.88 -4.54
C PRO A 69 17.94 -23.48 -3.20
N THR A 70 16.65 -23.17 -3.21
CA THR A 70 15.96 -22.64 -2.04
C THR A 70 14.78 -23.51 -1.62
N ARG A 71 14.72 -23.86 -0.34
CA ARG A 71 13.63 -24.65 0.24
C ARG A 71 12.80 -23.81 1.19
N ILE A 72 11.48 -23.75 0.98
CA ILE A 72 10.53 -23.13 1.92
C ILE A 72 9.96 -24.18 2.87
N VAL A 73 10.01 -23.89 4.17
CA VAL A 73 9.44 -24.70 5.25
C VAL A 73 8.28 -23.95 5.87
N TRP A 74 7.11 -24.57 5.94
CA TRP A 74 5.87 -23.95 6.43
C TRP A 74 5.57 -24.44 7.85
N LYS A 75 5.43 -23.54 8.82
CA LYS A 75 5.07 -23.82 10.22
C LYS A 75 3.93 -22.91 10.69
N PRO A 76 2.69 -23.11 10.21
CA PRO A 76 1.56 -22.24 10.53
C PRO A 76 1.15 -22.29 12.01
N GLU A 77 1.35 -23.42 12.69
CA GLU A 77 1.03 -23.60 14.12
C GLU A 77 2.05 -22.99 15.07
N VAL A 78 3.21 -22.56 14.57
CA VAL A 78 4.26 -21.93 15.38
C VAL A 78 4.21 -20.44 15.23
N VAL A 79 3.84 -19.72 16.31
CA VAL A 79 3.86 -18.27 16.35
C VAL A 79 5.06 -17.83 17.20
N LEU A 80 5.95 -17.05 16.62
CA LEU A 80 7.10 -16.51 17.31
C LEU A 80 6.69 -15.36 18.27
N PRO A 81 7.34 -15.21 19.44
CA PRO A 81 6.88 -14.28 20.49
C PRO A 81 6.85 -12.81 20.08
N PHE A 82 7.73 -12.40 19.16
CA PHE A 82 7.87 -10.99 18.77
C PHE A 82 6.72 -10.51 17.86
N HIS A 83 6.35 -11.33 16.84
CA HIS A 83 5.29 -10.97 15.87
C HIS A 83 4.82 -12.23 15.12
N PRO A 84 3.52 -12.36 14.75
CA PRO A 84 3.00 -13.53 14.05
C PRO A 84 3.54 -13.73 12.62
N ASN A 85 4.13 -12.70 12.00
CA ASN A 85 4.73 -12.79 10.66
C ASN A 85 6.24 -13.02 10.74
N GLY A 86 6.66 -14.11 11.41
CA GLY A 86 8.07 -14.47 11.56
C GLY A 86 8.64 -15.25 10.36
N MET A 87 9.91 -15.03 10.08
CA MET A 87 10.70 -15.73 9.07
C MET A 87 12.07 -16.06 9.63
N LEU A 88 12.56 -17.27 9.37
CA LEU A 88 13.95 -17.67 9.62
C LEU A 88 14.61 -17.98 8.27
N PHE A 89 15.62 -17.22 7.93
CA PHE A 89 16.49 -17.45 6.78
C PHE A 89 17.74 -18.17 7.23
N GLU A 90 18.17 -19.19 6.50
CA GLU A 90 19.38 -19.98 6.77
C GLU A 90 20.13 -20.20 5.46
N GLY A 91 21.45 -19.94 5.47
CA GLY A 91 22.38 -20.28 4.40
C GLY A 91 23.12 -21.58 4.75
N LEU A 92 23.24 -22.49 3.81
CA LEU A 92 23.74 -23.83 4.02
C LEU A 92 25.00 -24.09 3.17
N LYS A 93 26.02 -24.74 3.76
CA LYS A 93 27.14 -25.40 3.04
C LYS A 93 27.08 -26.90 3.36
N GLY A 94 26.72 -27.70 2.37
CA GLY A 94 26.30 -29.07 2.61
C GLY A 94 25.10 -29.11 3.57
N ASP A 95 25.25 -29.81 4.69
CA ASP A 95 24.24 -29.91 5.75
C ASP A 95 24.42 -28.88 6.89
N GLU A 96 25.48 -28.10 6.87
CA GLU A 96 25.82 -27.15 7.94
C GLU A 96 25.18 -25.77 7.67
N VAL A 97 24.59 -25.18 8.72
CA VAL A 97 24.07 -23.80 8.69
C VAL A 97 25.24 -22.85 8.93
N VAL A 98 25.63 -22.08 7.92
CA VAL A 98 26.75 -21.13 8.01
C VAL A 98 26.32 -19.72 8.40
N ASP A 99 25.07 -19.34 8.12
CA ASP A 99 24.47 -18.10 8.58
C ASP A 99 22.98 -18.26 8.80
N SER A 100 22.43 -17.56 9.78
CA SER A 100 21.00 -17.58 10.07
C SER A 100 20.49 -16.20 10.49
N TRP A 101 19.25 -15.89 10.12
CA TRP A 101 18.63 -14.61 10.44
C TRP A 101 17.12 -14.72 10.66
N THR A 102 16.70 -14.42 11.88
CA THR A 102 15.27 -14.31 12.20
C THR A 102 14.82 -12.86 12.00
N ILE A 103 13.76 -12.66 11.24
CA ILE A 103 13.20 -11.35 10.90
C ILE A 103 11.68 -11.42 10.82
N TYR A 104 11.00 -10.31 11.04
CA TYR A 104 9.56 -10.20 11.07
C TYR A 104 9.07 -9.15 10.10
N SER A 105 7.95 -9.43 9.42
CA SER A 105 7.26 -8.45 8.58
C SER A 105 6.15 -7.78 9.39
N VAL A 106 6.39 -6.53 9.81
CA VAL A 106 5.55 -5.82 10.79
C VAL A 106 4.49 -4.88 10.18
N GLY A 107 4.12 -5.10 8.93
CA GLY A 107 3.10 -4.32 8.22
C GLY A 107 3.68 -3.30 7.22
N GLY A 108 2.88 -2.93 6.22
CA GLY A 108 3.30 -1.98 5.17
C GLY A 108 4.58 -2.36 4.40
N GLY A 109 5.07 -3.60 4.52
CA GLY A 109 6.36 -4.05 3.97
C GLY A 109 7.57 -3.67 4.84
N ALA A 110 7.37 -3.23 6.07
CA ALA A 110 8.43 -2.97 7.03
C ALA A 110 8.98 -4.28 7.62
N LEU A 111 10.27 -4.27 7.97
CA LEU A 111 10.94 -5.38 8.61
C LEU A 111 11.44 -4.96 10.00
N ALA A 112 11.31 -5.85 10.97
CA ALA A 112 11.83 -5.68 12.32
C ALA A 112 12.47 -6.98 12.83
N ASN A 113 13.42 -6.86 13.75
CA ASN A 113 13.95 -7.95 14.54
C ASN A 113 13.96 -7.56 16.02
N GLU A 114 14.34 -8.46 16.91
CA GLU A 114 14.38 -8.18 18.35
C GLU A 114 15.33 -7.02 18.70
N ALA A 115 16.43 -6.87 17.98
CA ALA A 115 17.37 -5.76 18.15
C ALA A 115 16.81 -4.42 17.65
N SER A 116 16.07 -4.41 16.52
CA SER A 116 15.46 -3.19 15.97
C SER A 116 14.28 -2.64 16.81
N ARG A 117 13.80 -3.41 17.79
CA ARG A 117 12.88 -2.88 18.82
C ARG A 117 13.52 -1.81 19.69
N LEU A 118 14.85 -1.80 19.75
CA LEU A 118 15.65 -0.82 20.50
C LEU A 118 16.01 0.42 19.65
N GLU A 119 15.88 0.32 18.32
CA GLU A 119 16.09 1.45 17.41
C GLU A 119 14.76 2.16 17.17
N THR A 120 14.59 3.35 17.72
CA THR A 120 13.44 4.20 17.42
C THR A 120 13.48 4.53 15.93
N PRO A 121 12.39 4.27 15.15
CA PRO A 121 12.35 4.68 13.74
C PRO A 121 12.70 6.16 13.64
N ARG A 122 13.52 6.53 12.65
CA ARG A 122 13.92 7.92 12.46
C ARG A 122 12.71 8.79 12.18
N SER A 123 12.28 9.53 13.19
CA SER A 123 11.21 10.50 13.05
C SER A 123 11.77 11.77 12.39
N ILE A 124 11.15 12.18 11.30
CA ILE A 124 11.48 13.42 10.61
C ILE A 124 10.37 14.48 10.73
N TYR A 125 9.17 14.07 11.13
CA TYR A 125 8.06 14.98 11.39
C TYR A 125 7.94 15.23 12.89
N PRO A 126 8.05 16.47 13.36
CA PRO A 126 7.96 16.82 14.79
C PRO A 126 6.54 16.67 15.35
N LEU A 127 5.52 16.92 14.53
CA LEU A 127 4.10 16.80 14.90
C LEU A 127 3.53 15.46 14.45
N SER A 128 2.53 14.93 15.16
CA SER A 128 1.97 13.62 14.92
C SER A 128 0.44 13.56 14.80
N THR A 129 -0.25 14.65 15.09
CA THR A 129 -1.71 14.75 14.95
C THR A 129 -2.11 15.77 13.89
N ILE A 130 -3.24 15.53 13.22
CA ILE A 130 -3.75 16.49 12.21
C ILE A 130 -4.10 17.83 12.84
N SER A 131 -4.59 17.84 14.08
CA SER A 131 -4.93 19.09 14.80
C SER A 131 -3.69 19.97 14.99
N GLU A 132 -2.57 19.39 15.49
CA GLU A 132 -1.31 20.15 15.67
C GLU A 132 -0.78 20.65 14.32
N ILE A 133 -0.79 19.80 13.29
CA ILE A 133 -0.31 20.16 11.95
C ILE A 133 -1.19 21.26 11.33
N LYS A 134 -2.51 21.19 11.53
CA LYS A 134 -3.45 22.22 11.09
C LYS A 134 -3.21 23.56 11.78
N GLU A 135 -2.99 23.57 13.11
CA GLU A 135 -2.59 24.76 13.86
C GLU A 135 -1.30 25.37 13.31
N TRP A 136 -0.30 24.53 13.07
CA TRP A 136 0.96 24.97 12.44
C TRP A 136 0.70 25.59 11.07
N CYS A 137 -0.13 24.98 10.22
CA CYS A 137 -0.49 25.52 8.90
C CYS A 137 -1.10 26.92 9.00
N TYR A 138 -2.00 27.16 9.95
CA TYR A 138 -2.61 28.46 10.15
C TYR A 138 -1.62 29.50 10.71
N HIS A 139 -0.75 29.10 11.63
CA HIS A 139 0.25 29.98 12.20
C HIS A 139 1.30 30.43 11.18
N GLU A 140 1.77 29.51 10.37
CA GLU A 140 2.80 29.77 9.34
C GLU A 140 2.22 30.31 8.01
N GLY A 141 0.90 30.32 7.85
CA GLY A 141 0.24 30.68 6.59
C GLY A 141 0.53 29.69 5.45
N LYS A 142 0.75 28.41 5.79
CA LYS A 142 1.12 27.33 4.89
C LYS A 142 0.01 26.28 4.79
N THR A 143 0.22 25.32 3.90
CA THR A 143 -0.67 24.17 3.65
C THR A 143 -0.03 22.86 4.06
N PHE A 144 -0.77 21.76 4.07
CA PHE A 144 -0.27 20.44 4.45
C PHE A 144 0.91 19.95 3.60
N TRP A 145 0.88 20.17 2.26
CA TRP A 145 2.00 19.76 1.41
C TRP A 145 3.27 20.61 1.66
N GLU A 146 3.14 21.86 2.11
CA GLU A 146 4.27 22.69 2.49
C GLU A 146 4.89 22.23 3.80
N TYR A 147 4.07 21.79 4.76
CA TYR A 147 4.57 21.11 5.96
C TYR A 147 5.37 19.84 5.62
N VAL A 148 4.87 19.02 4.68
CA VAL A 148 5.61 17.86 4.19
C VAL A 148 6.94 18.30 3.56
N SER A 149 6.92 19.32 2.70
CA SER A 149 8.13 19.83 2.04
C SER A 149 9.20 20.29 3.03
N ASP A 150 8.77 20.98 4.10
CA ASP A 150 9.67 21.48 5.14
C ASP A 150 10.30 20.33 5.95
N CYS A 151 9.55 19.24 6.20
CA CYS A 151 10.04 18.10 6.97
C CYS A 151 10.90 17.12 6.14
N GLU A 152 10.53 16.84 4.91
CA GLU A 152 11.17 15.83 4.04
C GLU A 152 12.36 16.38 3.25
N GLY A 153 12.37 17.69 2.97
CA GLY A 153 13.33 18.32 2.08
C GLY A 153 13.05 18.10 0.58
N PRO A 154 13.94 18.60 -0.30
CA PRO A 154 13.67 18.65 -1.74
C PRO A 154 13.60 17.27 -2.43
N GLU A 155 14.29 16.27 -1.91
CA GLU A 155 14.36 14.93 -2.52
C GLU A 155 13.02 14.17 -2.51
N ILE A 156 12.07 14.63 -1.71
CA ILE A 156 10.75 13.97 -1.66
C ILE A 156 10.01 14.13 -2.99
N TRP A 157 10.22 15.22 -3.71
CA TRP A 157 9.51 15.52 -4.95
C TRP A 157 9.87 14.53 -6.06
N ASP A 158 11.14 14.18 -6.22
CA ASP A 158 11.60 13.17 -7.19
C ASP A 158 11.04 11.78 -6.83
N TYR A 159 10.99 11.49 -5.53
CA TYR A 159 10.39 10.24 -5.06
C TYR A 159 8.88 10.18 -5.32
N LEU A 160 8.14 11.24 -5.00
CA LEU A 160 6.69 11.31 -5.27
C LEU A 160 6.39 11.31 -6.78
N ASP A 161 7.29 11.84 -7.59
CA ASP A 161 7.19 11.77 -9.05
C ASP A 161 7.31 10.32 -9.54
N THR A 162 8.29 9.57 -9.04
CA THR A 162 8.44 8.12 -9.30
C THR A 162 7.22 7.32 -8.80
N VAL A 163 6.70 7.66 -7.63
CA VAL A 163 5.47 7.08 -7.07
C VAL A 163 4.30 7.30 -8.03
N TRP A 164 4.11 8.53 -8.50
CA TRP A 164 3.04 8.87 -9.43
C TRP A 164 3.15 8.15 -10.78
N GLU A 165 4.34 8.10 -11.36
CA GLU A 165 4.59 7.35 -12.59
C GLU A 165 4.26 5.87 -12.43
N THR A 166 4.68 5.27 -11.31
CA THR A 166 4.37 3.86 -11.02
C THR A 166 2.87 3.62 -10.89
N MET A 167 2.14 4.52 -10.21
CA MET A 167 0.69 4.44 -10.09
C MET A 167 0.00 4.51 -11.46
N CYS A 168 0.41 5.44 -12.30
CA CYS A 168 -0.12 5.58 -13.67
C CYS A 168 0.16 4.34 -14.52
N ALA A 169 1.40 3.83 -14.48
CA ALA A 169 1.79 2.62 -15.21
C ALA A 169 1.00 1.39 -14.75
N THR A 170 0.74 1.26 -13.46
CA THR A 170 -0.07 0.17 -12.90
C THR A 170 -1.51 0.22 -13.41
N ILE A 171 -2.15 1.40 -13.41
CA ILE A 171 -3.51 1.57 -13.96
C ILE A 171 -3.54 1.18 -15.44
N GLN A 172 -2.57 1.68 -16.22
CA GLN A 172 -2.52 1.41 -17.67
C GLN A 172 -2.33 -0.09 -17.96
N ARG A 173 -1.45 -0.78 -17.22
CA ARG A 173 -1.30 -2.25 -17.36
C ARG A 173 -2.60 -2.97 -17.04
N GLY A 174 -3.23 -2.64 -15.89
CA GLY A 174 -4.46 -3.31 -15.46
C GLY A 174 -5.65 -3.08 -16.38
N LEU A 175 -5.75 -1.91 -17.03
CA LEU A 175 -6.79 -1.64 -18.03
C LEU A 175 -6.61 -2.45 -19.32
N ASN A 176 -5.38 -2.80 -19.67
CA ASN A 176 -5.03 -3.58 -20.85
C ASN A 176 -4.89 -5.08 -20.59
N ASN A 177 -5.17 -5.53 -19.35
CA ASN A 177 -4.99 -6.90 -18.95
C ASN A 177 -6.36 -7.55 -18.66
N ASP A 178 -6.65 -8.60 -19.39
CA ASP A 178 -7.90 -9.36 -19.29
C ASP A 178 -7.65 -10.76 -18.68
N GLY A 179 -8.71 -11.55 -18.54
CA GLY A 179 -8.64 -12.94 -18.11
C GLY A 179 -9.03 -13.13 -16.66
N VAL A 180 -8.35 -14.06 -15.98
CA VAL A 180 -8.67 -14.54 -14.64
C VAL A 180 -7.50 -14.30 -13.70
N LEU A 181 -7.80 -13.86 -12.47
CA LEU A 181 -6.80 -13.67 -11.43
C LEU A 181 -6.22 -15.01 -10.97
N PRO A 182 -4.95 -15.04 -10.51
CA PRO A 182 -4.33 -16.25 -9.99
C PRO A 182 -5.02 -16.73 -8.71
N GLY A 183 -4.94 -18.03 -8.44
CA GLY A 183 -5.50 -18.66 -7.24
C GLY A 183 -6.82 -19.41 -7.50
N GLY A 184 -7.34 -20.01 -6.43
CA GLY A 184 -8.47 -20.93 -6.50
C GLY A 184 -9.84 -20.33 -6.75
N LEU A 185 -10.00 -19.01 -6.54
CA LEU A 185 -11.30 -18.32 -6.68
C LEU A 185 -11.72 -18.08 -8.13
N LYS A 186 -10.77 -18.12 -9.08
CA LYS A 186 -11.03 -17.89 -10.51
C LYS A 186 -11.79 -16.58 -10.80
N VAL A 187 -11.46 -15.53 -10.09
CA VAL A 187 -12.10 -14.20 -10.24
C VAL A 187 -11.71 -13.62 -11.60
N ALA A 188 -12.71 -13.31 -12.42
CA ALA A 188 -12.48 -12.63 -13.69
C ALA A 188 -12.07 -11.16 -13.49
N ARG A 189 -11.11 -10.66 -14.30
CA ARG A 189 -10.77 -9.24 -14.34
C ARG A 189 -11.95 -8.43 -14.88
N LYS A 190 -12.19 -7.25 -14.34
CA LYS A 190 -13.35 -6.40 -14.62
C LYS A 190 -12.96 -5.00 -15.09
N ALA A 191 -11.70 -4.60 -14.88
CA ALA A 191 -11.24 -3.23 -15.12
C ALA A 191 -11.49 -2.77 -16.56
N SER A 192 -11.09 -3.57 -17.55
CA SER A 192 -11.29 -3.27 -18.99
C SER A 192 -12.78 -3.13 -19.33
N THR A 193 -13.62 -4.01 -18.78
CA THR A 193 -15.08 -3.96 -19.00
C THR A 193 -15.69 -2.67 -18.46
N TYR A 194 -15.32 -2.25 -17.24
CA TYR A 194 -15.77 -0.97 -16.66
C TYR A 194 -15.27 0.23 -17.47
N TRP A 195 -14.03 0.16 -17.95
CA TRP A 195 -13.45 1.19 -18.81
C TRP A 195 -14.23 1.34 -20.12
N VAL A 196 -14.52 0.24 -20.82
CA VAL A 196 -15.30 0.27 -22.06
C VAL A 196 -16.71 0.80 -21.80
N LYS A 197 -17.40 0.31 -20.78
CA LYS A 197 -18.75 0.77 -20.39
C LYS A 197 -18.77 2.26 -20.04
N SER A 198 -17.70 2.79 -19.45
CA SER A 198 -17.64 4.21 -19.07
C SER A 198 -17.79 5.15 -20.26
N LYS A 199 -17.44 4.69 -21.48
CA LYS A 199 -17.53 5.48 -22.72
C LYS A 199 -18.97 5.63 -23.23
N SER A 200 -19.87 4.74 -22.82
CA SER A 200 -21.29 4.76 -23.23
C SER A 200 -22.21 5.43 -22.19
N TYR A 201 -21.68 5.83 -21.02
CA TYR A 201 -22.46 6.49 -19.99
C TYR A 201 -22.42 8.03 -20.12
N THR A 202 -23.43 8.68 -19.58
CA THR A 202 -23.46 10.13 -19.43
C THR A 202 -22.54 10.60 -18.30
N ASP A 203 -22.21 11.89 -18.25
CA ASP A 203 -21.09 12.48 -17.50
C ASP A 203 -20.85 11.97 -16.08
N SER A 204 -21.86 11.96 -15.20
CA SER A 204 -21.68 11.55 -13.81
C SER A 204 -21.44 10.04 -13.66
N LEU A 205 -22.19 9.23 -14.41
CA LEU A 205 -22.03 7.78 -14.44
C LEU A 205 -20.71 7.39 -15.13
N SER A 206 -20.33 8.09 -16.21
CA SER A 206 -19.04 7.92 -16.89
C SER A 206 -17.88 8.18 -15.94
N SER A 207 -17.92 9.29 -15.21
CA SER A 207 -16.89 9.65 -14.22
C SER A 207 -16.74 8.57 -13.16
N ARG A 208 -17.85 8.10 -12.57
CA ARG A 208 -17.86 7.03 -11.56
C ARG A 208 -17.36 5.70 -12.11
N ALA A 209 -17.77 5.33 -13.33
CA ALA A 209 -17.33 4.10 -13.98
C ALA A 209 -15.82 4.11 -14.29
N LYS A 210 -15.27 5.28 -14.68
CA LYS A 210 -13.81 5.46 -14.87
C LYS A 210 -13.04 5.27 -13.57
N ILE A 211 -13.49 5.89 -12.46
CA ILE A 211 -12.86 5.72 -11.15
C ILE A 211 -12.88 4.24 -10.74
N TYR A 212 -14.00 3.54 -10.94
CA TYR A 212 -14.07 2.10 -10.70
C TYR A 212 -13.08 1.33 -11.57
N ALA A 213 -13.03 1.62 -12.88
CA ALA A 213 -12.09 0.96 -13.78
C ALA A 213 -10.64 1.11 -13.33
N TYR A 214 -10.23 2.30 -12.91
CA TYR A 214 -8.87 2.59 -12.44
C TYR A 214 -8.54 1.89 -11.11
N ALA A 215 -9.47 1.90 -10.16
CA ALA A 215 -9.29 1.20 -8.89
C ALA A 215 -9.24 -0.32 -9.07
N LEU A 216 -10.12 -0.88 -9.91
CA LEU A 216 -10.11 -2.29 -10.29
C LEU A 216 -8.80 -2.65 -11.00
N ALA A 217 -8.34 -1.84 -11.96
CA ALA A 217 -7.10 -2.08 -12.69
C ALA A 217 -5.90 -2.23 -11.76
N THR A 218 -5.75 -1.30 -10.81
CA THR A 218 -4.67 -1.36 -9.83
C THR A 218 -4.81 -2.56 -8.89
N SER A 219 -6.02 -2.83 -8.40
CA SER A 219 -6.27 -3.93 -7.46
C SER A 219 -6.11 -5.30 -8.11
N GLU A 220 -6.47 -5.45 -9.37
CA GLU A 220 -6.28 -6.67 -10.16
C GLU A 220 -4.80 -6.92 -10.47
N GLU A 221 -4.04 -5.87 -10.78
CA GLU A 221 -2.57 -5.94 -10.91
C GLU A 221 -1.93 -6.34 -9.58
N ASN A 222 -2.36 -5.71 -8.47
CA ASN A 222 -1.92 -6.10 -7.13
C ASN A 222 -2.18 -7.59 -6.85
N ALA A 223 -3.40 -8.06 -7.08
CA ALA A 223 -3.79 -9.45 -6.85
C ALA A 223 -3.02 -10.47 -7.70
N SER A 224 -2.46 -10.02 -8.83
CA SER A 224 -1.67 -10.83 -9.76
C SER A 224 -0.15 -10.78 -9.50
N GLY A 225 0.30 -10.13 -8.41
CA GLY A 225 1.71 -9.98 -8.12
C GLY A 225 2.41 -8.87 -8.91
N GLY A 226 1.66 -8.02 -9.60
CA GLY A 226 2.18 -6.87 -10.33
C GLY A 226 2.77 -5.80 -9.42
N THR A 227 3.57 -4.91 -10.02
CA THR A 227 4.16 -3.77 -9.30
C THR A 227 3.08 -2.74 -8.98
N VAL A 228 2.97 -2.38 -7.70
CA VAL A 228 2.05 -1.36 -7.17
C VAL A 228 2.77 -0.44 -6.20
N VAL A 229 2.12 0.65 -5.80
CA VAL A 229 2.55 1.50 -4.70
C VAL A 229 1.63 1.27 -3.51
N THR A 230 2.19 1.06 -2.32
CA THR A 230 1.38 1.02 -1.09
C THR A 230 0.75 2.38 -0.82
N ALA A 231 -0.58 2.42 -0.56
CA ALA A 231 -1.30 3.66 -0.28
C ALA A 231 -2.55 3.40 0.61
N PRO A 232 -2.40 3.16 1.93
CA PRO A 232 -1.14 2.94 2.65
C PRO A 232 -0.59 1.50 2.56
N THR A 233 -1.36 0.53 2.06
CA THR A 233 -0.98 -0.88 1.91
C THR A 233 -1.17 -1.37 0.47
N CYS A 234 -0.71 -2.59 0.15
CA CYS A 234 -1.01 -3.23 -1.13
C CYS A 234 -2.51 -3.48 -1.31
N GLY A 235 -3.19 -3.95 -0.25
CA GLY A 235 -4.61 -4.28 -0.28
C GLY A 235 -5.51 -3.09 -0.58
N SER A 236 -5.04 -1.87 -0.33
CA SER A 236 -5.76 -0.62 -0.58
C SER A 236 -5.13 0.26 -1.69
N SER A 237 -4.14 -0.28 -2.40
CA SER A 237 -3.34 0.44 -3.40
C SER A 237 -4.13 1.01 -4.59
N GLY A 238 -5.36 0.54 -4.80
CA GLY A 238 -6.21 1.00 -5.91
C GLY A 238 -6.98 2.30 -5.64
N VAL A 239 -7.19 2.68 -4.38
CA VAL A 239 -8.08 3.79 -4.01
C VAL A 239 -7.53 5.14 -4.46
N MET A 240 -6.39 5.52 -3.92
CA MET A 240 -5.80 6.85 -4.13
C MET A 240 -5.34 7.08 -5.58
N PRO A 241 -4.66 6.12 -6.24
CA PRO A 241 -4.29 6.31 -7.63
C PRO A 241 -5.47 6.50 -8.56
N ALA A 242 -6.58 5.78 -8.33
CA ALA A 242 -7.78 5.91 -9.17
C ALA A 242 -8.37 7.32 -9.12
N VAL A 243 -8.44 7.92 -7.94
CA VAL A 243 -8.96 9.29 -7.75
C VAL A 243 -8.04 10.30 -8.42
N LEU A 244 -6.74 10.24 -8.15
CA LEU A 244 -5.77 11.19 -8.71
C LEU A 244 -5.64 11.04 -10.24
N TYR A 245 -5.62 9.81 -10.76
CA TYR A 245 -5.56 9.57 -12.21
C TYR A 245 -6.82 10.08 -12.91
N HIS A 246 -7.99 9.87 -12.31
CA HIS A 246 -9.24 10.44 -12.83
C HIS A 246 -9.19 11.97 -12.87
N LEU A 247 -8.74 12.61 -11.79
CA LEU A 247 -8.64 14.07 -11.71
C LEU A 247 -7.60 14.62 -12.68
N SER A 248 -6.43 13.98 -12.80
CA SER A 248 -5.38 14.43 -13.74
C SER A 248 -5.86 14.37 -15.20
N THR A 249 -6.59 13.32 -15.57
CA THR A 249 -7.05 13.12 -16.95
C THR A 249 -8.34 13.87 -17.31
N SER A 250 -9.23 14.11 -16.34
CA SER A 250 -10.52 14.77 -16.58
C SER A 250 -10.51 16.28 -16.34
N ARG A 251 -9.55 16.79 -15.55
CA ARG A 251 -9.45 18.21 -15.16
C ARG A 251 -8.14 18.87 -15.56
N ASN A 252 -7.24 18.13 -16.21
CA ASN A 252 -5.94 18.61 -16.68
C ASN A 252 -5.12 19.34 -15.61
N PHE A 253 -5.15 18.84 -14.36
CA PHE A 253 -4.29 19.38 -13.32
C PHE A 253 -2.82 19.22 -13.68
N LEU A 254 -2.04 20.27 -13.45
CA LEU A 254 -0.59 20.23 -13.65
C LEU A 254 0.05 19.16 -12.76
N ARG A 255 1.06 18.46 -13.29
CA ARG A 255 1.79 17.40 -12.57
C ARG A 255 2.19 17.81 -11.16
N ILE A 256 2.75 19.01 -11.00
CA ILE A 256 3.15 19.49 -9.68
C ILE A 256 1.98 19.58 -8.67
N ARG A 257 0.76 19.86 -9.11
CA ARG A 257 -0.41 19.88 -8.23
C ARG A 257 -0.78 18.46 -7.78
N ILE A 258 -0.62 17.48 -8.65
CA ILE A 258 -0.81 16.06 -8.31
C ILE A 258 0.24 15.62 -7.28
N LEU A 259 1.51 15.98 -7.46
CA LEU A 259 2.57 15.65 -6.48
C LEU A 259 2.32 16.29 -5.12
N ARG A 260 1.87 17.55 -5.07
CA ARG A 260 1.46 18.23 -3.83
C ARG A 260 0.27 17.53 -3.16
N ALA A 261 -0.69 17.04 -3.96
CA ALA A 261 -1.83 16.28 -3.45
C ALA A 261 -1.38 14.90 -2.91
N LEU A 262 -0.41 14.25 -3.55
CA LEU A 262 0.25 13.03 -3.04
C LEU A 262 0.94 13.28 -1.69
N ALA A 263 1.66 14.39 -1.55
CA ALA A 263 2.30 14.77 -0.30
C ALA A 263 1.28 14.93 0.83
N THR A 264 0.19 15.66 0.59
CA THR A 264 -0.91 15.80 1.56
C THR A 264 -1.55 14.44 1.88
N ALA A 265 -1.91 13.65 0.88
CA ALA A 265 -2.46 12.32 1.10
C ALA A 265 -1.54 11.44 1.96
N GLY A 266 -0.24 11.45 1.66
CA GLY A 266 0.77 10.72 2.42
C GLY A 266 0.84 11.17 3.89
N LEU A 267 0.72 12.46 4.15
CA LEU A 267 0.68 13.00 5.51
C LEU A 267 -0.49 12.41 6.32
N PHE A 268 -1.71 12.40 5.75
CA PHE A 268 -2.86 11.80 6.41
C PHE A 268 -2.69 10.29 6.65
N GLY A 269 -2.15 9.56 5.68
CA GLY A 269 -1.81 8.14 5.84
C GLY A 269 -0.76 7.90 6.91
N ASN A 270 0.24 8.77 7.01
CA ASN A 270 1.32 8.68 7.98
C ASN A 270 0.84 8.99 9.41
N VAL A 271 -0.06 9.95 9.58
CA VAL A 271 -0.72 10.23 10.86
C VAL A 271 -1.53 9.01 11.33
N ALA A 272 -2.30 8.38 10.44
CA ALA A 272 -3.05 7.17 10.77
C ALA A 272 -2.12 6.01 11.13
N LYS A 273 -1.03 5.80 10.37
CA LYS A 273 -0.01 4.78 10.64
C LYS A 273 0.65 4.97 12.00
N THR A 274 0.91 6.23 12.40
CA THR A 274 1.64 6.56 13.62
C THR A 274 0.78 6.43 14.88
N ASN A 275 -0.48 6.86 14.81
CA ASN A 275 -1.37 6.91 15.98
C ASN A 275 -2.25 5.66 16.14
N SER A 276 -2.27 4.79 15.12
CA SER A 276 -3.01 3.54 15.12
C SER A 276 -2.20 2.47 14.38
N SER A 277 -2.84 1.74 13.48
CA SER A 277 -2.19 0.78 12.57
C SER A 277 -2.82 0.88 11.18
N ILE A 278 -2.03 0.56 10.16
CA ILE A 278 -2.49 0.37 8.79
C ILE A 278 -2.52 -1.11 8.41
N SER A 279 -2.32 -2.00 9.36
CA SER A 279 -2.35 -3.45 9.15
C SER A 279 -3.79 -3.97 9.21
N GLY A 280 -4.28 -4.54 8.12
CA GLY A 280 -5.61 -5.17 8.09
C GLY A 280 -5.77 -6.30 9.12
N ALA A 281 -4.68 -6.99 9.46
CA ALA A 281 -4.67 -8.04 10.47
C ALA A 281 -4.88 -7.52 11.89
N GLU A 282 -4.49 -6.26 12.16
CA GLU A 282 -4.61 -5.64 13.49
C GLU A 282 -5.90 -4.83 13.64
N VAL A 283 -6.21 -4.02 12.63
CA VAL A 283 -7.29 -3.03 12.72
C VAL A 283 -8.40 -3.22 11.67
N GLY A 284 -8.34 -4.28 10.89
CA GLY A 284 -9.33 -4.53 9.82
C GLY A 284 -9.12 -3.66 8.57
N CYS A 285 -10.01 -3.83 7.60
CA CYS A 285 -10.00 -3.01 6.37
C CYS A 285 -10.31 -1.52 6.62
N GLN A 286 -10.86 -1.16 7.76
CA GLN A 286 -11.00 0.25 8.15
C GLN A 286 -9.65 0.96 8.20
N GLY A 287 -8.59 0.30 8.69
CA GLY A 287 -7.22 0.83 8.72
C GLY A 287 -6.47 0.74 7.38
N GLU A 288 -6.94 -0.06 6.45
CA GLU A 288 -6.37 -0.14 5.08
C GLU A 288 -7.18 0.71 4.10
N VAL A 289 -8.37 0.25 3.73
CA VAL A 289 -9.22 0.88 2.72
C VAL A 289 -9.83 2.19 3.24
N GLY A 290 -10.17 2.26 4.53
CA GLY A 290 -10.68 3.48 5.15
C GLY A 290 -9.62 4.59 5.18
N VAL A 291 -8.39 4.27 5.57
CA VAL A 291 -7.27 5.22 5.51
C VAL A 291 -6.94 5.62 4.07
N ALA A 292 -6.96 4.68 3.12
CA ALA A 292 -6.77 5.00 1.70
C ALA A 292 -7.86 5.96 1.17
N CYS A 293 -9.11 5.79 1.61
CA CYS A 293 -10.21 6.70 1.27
C CYS A 293 -9.98 8.09 1.86
N ALA A 294 -9.54 8.19 3.13
CA ALA A 294 -9.18 9.45 3.77
C ALA A 294 -8.05 10.18 3.02
N MET A 295 -6.99 9.45 2.67
CA MET A 295 -5.87 9.96 1.86
C MET A 295 -6.35 10.52 0.52
N ALA A 296 -7.17 9.77 -0.19
CA ALA A 296 -7.71 10.16 -1.50
C ALA A 296 -8.68 11.34 -1.40
N ALA A 297 -9.50 11.41 -0.35
CA ALA A 297 -10.41 12.51 -0.11
C ALA A 297 -9.66 13.82 0.22
N ALA A 298 -8.62 13.75 1.07
CA ALA A 298 -7.74 14.87 1.36
C ALA A 298 -7.07 15.42 0.08
N ALA A 299 -6.51 14.53 -0.74
CA ALA A 299 -5.88 14.89 -2.01
C ALA A 299 -6.87 15.55 -2.99
N ALA A 300 -8.06 14.97 -3.13
CA ALA A 300 -9.11 15.52 -4.00
C ALA A 300 -9.58 16.91 -3.51
N CYS A 301 -9.82 17.06 -2.22
CA CYS A 301 -10.22 18.33 -1.63
C CYS A 301 -9.16 19.41 -1.88
N GLN A 302 -7.88 19.10 -1.67
CA GLN A 302 -6.78 20.03 -1.97
C GLN A 302 -6.72 20.43 -3.44
N LEU A 303 -6.89 19.48 -4.38
CA LEU A 303 -6.90 19.77 -5.82
C LEU A 303 -8.02 20.74 -6.22
N PHE A 304 -9.15 20.70 -5.50
CA PHE A 304 -10.24 21.66 -5.68
C PHE A 304 -10.10 22.96 -4.90
N GLY A 305 -8.96 23.17 -4.24
CA GLY A 305 -8.63 24.42 -3.54
C GLY A 305 -9.13 24.50 -2.10
N GLY A 306 -9.40 23.36 -1.47
CA GLY A 306 -9.83 23.29 -0.06
C GLY A 306 -8.79 23.87 0.90
N THR A 307 -9.28 24.54 1.94
CA THR A 307 -8.48 25.02 3.09
C THR A 307 -8.02 23.82 3.96
N PRO A 308 -7.02 24.00 4.85
CA PRO A 308 -6.62 22.92 5.76
C PRO A 308 -7.78 22.28 6.54
N SER A 309 -8.73 23.07 7.05
CA SER A 309 -9.92 22.54 7.74
C SER A 309 -10.85 21.74 6.82
N GLN A 310 -11.00 22.15 5.57
CA GLN A 310 -11.83 21.43 4.60
C GLN A 310 -11.18 20.14 4.18
N ILE A 311 -9.84 20.11 4.01
CA ILE A 311 -9.05 18.91 3.70
C ILE A 311 -9.15 17.90 4.83
N GLU A 312 -8.97 18.35 6.09
CA GLU A 312 -9.14 17.50 7.28
C GLU A 312 -10.53 16.86 7.31
N TYR A 313 -11.58 17.67 7.17
CA TYR A 313 -12.96 17.20 7.21
C TYR A 313 -13.29 16.21 6.08
N ALA A 314 -12.76 16.45 4.88
CA ALA A 314 -12.90 15.51 3.77
C ALA A 314 -12.24 14.15 4.08
N ALA A 315 -11.05 14.17 4.71
CA ALA A 315 -10.35 12.95 5.13
C ALA A 315 -11.12 12.22 6.23
N GLU A 316 -11.65 12.92 7.22
CA GLU A 316 -12.50 12.38 8.29
C GLU A 316 -13.70 11.64 7.70
N MET A 317 -14.46 12.29 6.82
CA MET A 317 -15.61 11.68 6.14
C MET A 317 -15.20 10.44 5.33
N GLY A 318 -14.04 10.47 4.70
CA GLY A 318 -13.48 9.33 3.98
C GLY A 318 -13.23 8.13 4.90
N LEU A 319 -12.69 8.36 6.08
CA LEU A 319 -12.40 7.32 7.06
C LEU A 319 -13.67 6.82 7.77
N GLU A 320 -14.49 7.74 8.29
CA GLU A 320 -15.69 7.46 9.08
C GLU A 320 -16.61 6.43 8.41
N HIS A 321 -16.84 6.58 7.11
CA HIS A 321 -17.70 5.68 6.35
C HIS A 321 -17.12 4.29 6.10
N HIS A 322 -15.93 4.01 6.60
CA HIS A 322 -15.29 2.69 6.53
C HIS A 322 -15.09 2.06 7.92
N LEU A 323 -15.50 2.75 9.00
CA LEU A 323 -15.43 2.21 10.36
C LEU A 323 -16.28 0.94 10.47
N GLY A 324 -15.75 -0.05 11.17
CA GLY A 324 -16.36 -1.37 11.32
C GLY A 324 -16.02 -2.40 10.23
N LEU A 325 -15.28 -2.03 9.17
CA LEU A 325 -14.84 -3.00 8.17
C LEU A 325 -13.76 -3.94 8.72
N THR A 326 -14.09 -5.22 8.74
CA THR A 326 -13.18 -6.31 9.11
C THR A 326 -12.23 -6.69 7.96
N CYS A 327 -11.20 -7.48 8.23
CA CYS A 327 -10.29 -8.04 7.23
C CYS A 327 -10.40 -9.58 7.23
N ASP A 328 -11.27 -10.09 6.38
CA ASP A 328 -11.61 -11.50 6.23
C ASP A 328 -11.73 -11.88 4.75
N PRO A 329 -10.64 -11.82 3.99
CA PRO A 329 -10.66 -12.12 2.56
C PRO A 329 -10.95 -13.61 2.33
N VAL A 330 -11.78 -13.90 1.33
CA VAL A 330 -12.14 -15.26 0.95
C VAL A 330 -10.89 -16.07 0.56
N CYS A 331 -10.73 -17.24 1.16
CA CYS A 331 -9.54 -18.10 0.99
C CYS A 331 -8.20 -17.41 1.30
N GLY A 332 -8.18 -16.33 2.09
CA GLY A 332 -6.99 -15.56 2.38
C GLY A 332 -6.41 -14.80 1.18
N LEU A 333 -7.14 -14.71 0.07
CA LEU A 333 -6.70 -14.03 -1.15
C LEU A 333 -7.12 -12.55 -1.14
N VAL A 334 -6.19 -11.65 -1.47
CA VAL A 334 -6.47 -10.20 -1.61
C VAL A 334 -7.27 -9.93 -2.89
N GLN A 335 -8.43 -10.56 -3.01
CA GLN A 335 -9.33 -10.51 -4.16
C GLN A 335 -10.77 -10.17 -3.74
N VAL A 336 -11.45 -11.06 -3.02
CA VAL A 336 -12.83 -10.86 -2.57
C VAL A 336 -12.83 -10.71 -1.05
N PRO A 337 -13.32 -9.58 -0.51
CA PRO A 337 -13.94 -8.42 -1.17
C PRO A 337 -12.96 -7.26 -1.47
N CYS A 338 -11.65 -7.46 -1.37
CA CYS A 338 -10.64 -6.39 -1.39
C CYS A 338 -10.70 -5.54 -2.67
N ILE A 339 -10.84 -6.18 -3.84
CA ILE A 339 -10.87 -5.51 -5.15
C ILE A 339 -12.05 -4.55 -5.24
N GLU A 340 -13.25 -5.02 -4.92
CA GLU A 340 -14.47 -4.22 -4.95
C GLU A 340 -14.45 -3.10 -3.89
N ARG A 341 -13.91 -3.35 -2.71
CA ARG A 341 -13.75 -2.33 -1.66
C ARG A 341 -12.90 -1.14 -2.13
N ASN A 342 -11.84 -1.38 -2.91
CA ASN A 342 -11.04 -0.30 -3.49
C ASN A 342 -11.86 0.58 -4.44
N ALA A 343 -12.65 -0.02 -5.32
CA ALA A 343 -13.48 0.71 -6.27
C ALA A 343 -14.56 1.56 -5.56
N ILE A 344 -15.22 0.98 -4.55
CA ILE A 344 -16.24 1.68 -3.75
C ILE A 344 -15.61 2.84 -2.96
N ALA A 345 -14.46 2.61 -2.33
CA ALA A 345 -13.76 3.64 -1.55
C ALA A 345 -13.24 4.79 -2.43
N ALA A 346 -12.70 4.49 -3.62
CA ALA A 346 -12.27 5.51 -4.58
C ALA A 346 -13.44 6.41 -5.02
N ALA A 347 -14.60 5.81 -5.33
CA ALA A 347 -15.78 6.60 -5.68
C ALA A 347 -16.32 7.43 -4.52
N ARG A 348 -16.22 6.91 -3.29
CA ARG A 348 -16.59 7.64 -2.07
C ARG A 348 -15.68 8.83 -1.82
N ALA A 349 -14.37 8.65 -1.92
CA ALA A 349 -13.39 9.73 -1.79
C ALA A 349 -13.62 10.85 -2.82
N PHE A 350 -14.16 10.51 -3.98
CA PHE A 350 -14.48 11.44 -5.07
C PHE A 350 -15.94 11.95 -5.01
N SER A 351 -16.71 11.68 -3.97
CA SER A 351 -18.11 12.09 -3.89
C SER A 351 -18.28 13.62 -3.95
N PRO A 352 -19.49 14.15 -4.26
CA PRO A 352 -19.75 15.60 -4.30
C PRO A 352 -19.35 16.33 -3.01
N THR A 353 -19.36 15.63 -1.87
CA THR A 353 -18.91 16.18 -0.58
C THR A 353 -17.43 16.59 -0.58
N ALA A 354 -16.56 15.91 -1.33
CA ALA A 354 -15.18 16.33 -1.52
C ALA A 354 -15.02 17.58 -2.42
N ARG A 355 -16.11 18.05 -3.07
CA ARG A 355 -16.11 19.18 -4.00
C ARG A 355 -16.78 20.44 -3.43
N THR A 356 -17.60 20.30 -2.41
CA THR A 356 -18.54 21.36 -1.96
C THR A 356 -18.16 22.02 -0.64
N TRP A 357 -17.05 21.64 -0.03
CA TRP A 357 -16.61 22.21 1.24
C TRP A 357 -15.43 23.15 1.11
#